data_fdb73c7a6be69ec359fd2c1a8404ba8a
#
_entry.id   fdb73c7a6be69ec359fd2c1a8404ba8a
#
_cell.length_a   1.000
_cell.length_b   1.000
_cell.length_c   1.000
_cell.angle_alpha   90.00
_cell.angle_beta   90.00
_cell.angle_gamma   90.00
#
_symmetry.space_group_name_H-M   'P 1'
#
loop_
_entity.id
_entity.type
_entity.pdbx_description
1 polymer ?
#
loop_
_entity_poly.entity_id
_entity_poly.type
_entity_poly.pdbx_seq_one_letter_code
_entity_poly.pdbx_strand_id
1 'polypeptide(L)'
;MKRFVLLVSIFLILAGSFAFATGAQEGAGKPAVGIVLPTKDEPRWIQDQTRFQDALKSAGYTADILFSQGDSAKEKANVESLITKGVKVIIICPHDASAAAAAADAARKAGVKVISYDRLIRESASVDYYVTFDSVAVGAAWGDYLVSKASGQGNNLYLYAGAASDNNAFLFFEGAWSVLQPKIADGTFIIRNSSQAIALKDKANLTRAEMGNIIGQVTTNWNFNDAKSKAEANLTAASADQKGTVYICAPNDGTARAIADAFGVDKDVTQYYISGQDAEIASIQYIIDGKQSMTVLKDVRVLVKDAISAAVAYLEGKTPPKTHTYNNGKIEVPAKPSAIITVTKDNVKKEIVDSGYWPASNFKGL
;
A
#
# COMPACT_ATOMS: atom_id res chain seq x y z
N MET A 1 99.41 2.98 28.86
CA MET A 1 99.14 1.71 29.56
C MET A 1 98.19 2.01 30.73
N LYS A 2 97.04 1.54 30.69
CA LYS A 2 96.03 1.22 31.69
C LYS A 2 94.62 1.32 31.09
N ARG A 3 94.01 0.16 30.92
CA ARG A 3 92.67 -0.05 30.42
C ARG A 3 91.69 0.43 31.47
N PHE A 4 90.70 1.24 31.11
CA PHE A 4 89.52 1.48 31.91
C PHE A 4 88.32 0.91 31.17
N VAL A 5 87.72 -0.10 31.78
CA VAL A 5 86.50 -0.75 31.34
C VAL A 5 85.33 0.09 31.88
N LEU A 6 84.54 0.66 31.03
CA LEU A 6 83.32 1.42 31.41
C LEU A 6 82.10 0.50 31.19
N LEU A 7 81.48 0.08 32.28
CA LEU A 7 80.18 -0.60 32.29
C LEU A 7 79.09 0.41 32.00
N VAL A 8 78.39 0.30 30.86
CA VAL A 8 77.18 1.05 30.52
C VAL A 8 75.98 0.21 30.90
N SER A 9 75.32 0.61 31.98
CA SER A 9 74.01 0.05 32.38
C SER A 9 72.92 0.58 31.45
N ILE A 10 72.33 -0.36 30.68
CA ILE A 10 71.19 -0.04 29.83
C ILE A 10 69.91 -0.07 30.66
N PHE A 11 69.35 1.11 30.92
CA PHE A 11 68.02 1.28 31.49
C PHE A 11 66.96 1.14 30.39
N LEU A 12 66.28 0.01 30.35
CA LEU A 12 65.13 -0.21 29.46
C LEU A 12 63.95 0.56 30.01
N ILE A 13 63.63 1.71 29.42
CA ILE A 13 62.35 2.41 29.63
C ILE A 13 61.31 1.74 28.75
N LEU A 14 60.42 0.92 29.33
CA LEU A 14 59.18 0.48 28.69
C LEU A 14 58.24 1.71 28.54
N ALA A 15 58.27 2.37 27.39
CA ALA A 15 57.26 3.30 27.02
C ALA A 15 56.01 2.51 26.56
N GLY A 16 55.05 2.33 27.43
CA GLY A 16 53.73 1.82 27.09
C GLY A 16 53.04 2.77 26.15
N SER A 17 53.01 2.39 24.85
CA SER A 17 52.18 3.08 23.87
C SER A 17 50.73 2.78 24.17
N PHE A 18 50.04 3.71 24.83
CA PHE A 18 48.59 3.77 24.84
C PHE A 18 48.16 4.09 23.37
N ALA A 19 47.86 3.06 22.62
CA ALA A 19 47.11 3.21 21.39
C ALA A 19 45.71 3.71 21.77
N PHE A 20 45.49 5.02 21.67
CA PHE A 20 44.12 5.54 21.55
C PHE A 20 43.55 4.92 20.28
N ALA A 21 42.72 3.90 20.45
CA ALA A 21 41.81 3.48 19.38
C ALA A 21 40.91 4.69 19.11
N THR A 22 41.33 5.53 18.14
CA THR A 22 40.40 6.43 17.48
C THR A 22 39.36 5.51 16.86
N GLY A 23 38.15 5.50 17.46
CA GLY A 23 37.01 4.84 16.87
C GLY A 23 36.91 5.30 15.43
N ALA A 24 37.28 4.42 14.51
CA ALA A 24 36.96 4.61 13.12
C ALA A 24 35.45 4.79 13.08
N GLN A 25 35.02 5.97 12.68
CA GLN A 25 33.65 6.23 12.30
C GLN A 25 33.40 5.19 11.18
N GLU A 26 32.66 4.11 11.52
CA GLU A 26 32.27 3.13 10.55
C GLU A 26 31.60 3.87 9.40
N GLY A 27 32.26 3.91 8.26
CA GLY A 27 31.66 4.43 7.04
C GLY A 27 30.32 3.74 6.86
N ALA A 28 29.32 4.47 6.47
CA ALA A 28 27.96 4.01 6.29
C ALA A 28 27.98 2.61 5.62
N GLY A 29 27.70 1.55 6.39
CA GLY A 29 27.79 0.18 5.94
C GLY A 29 26.94 0.00 4.69
N LYS A 30 27.33 -0.93 3.81
CA LYS A 30 26.53 -1.25 2.62
C LYS A 30 25.09 -1.54 3.06
N PRO A 31 24.07 -1.04 2.37
CA PRO A 31 22.68 -1.27 2.76
C PRO A 31 22.40 -2.78 2.81
N ALA A 32 21.87 -3.26 3.93
CA ALA A 32 21.50 -4.66 4.08
C ALA A 32 20.15 -4.95 3.40
N VAL A 33 19.27 -3.95 3.33
CA VAL A 33 17.90 -4.02 2.78
C VAL A 33 17.75 -3.01 1.65
N GLY A 34 17.22 -3.46 0.52
CA GLY A 34 16.76 -2.60 -0.57
C GLY A 34 15.24 -2.49 -0.55
N ILE A 35 14.69 -1.32 -0.86
CA ILE A 35 13.25 -1.10 -0.92
C ILE A 35 12.91 -0.44 -2.24
N VAL A 36 11.91 -0.98 -2.94
CA VAL A 36 11.40 -0.42 -4.21
C VAL A 36 9.91 -0.14 -4.03
N LEU A 37 9.54 1.15 -4.22
CA LEU A 37 8.18 1.64 -4.13
C LEU A 37 7.67 2.08 -5.52
N PRO A 38 6.35 2.03 -5.79
CA PRO A 38 5.83 2.15 -7.15
C PRO A 38 5.92 3.58 -7.70
N THR A 39 5.51 4.61 -6.93
CA THR A 39 5.45 5.99 -7.41
C THR A 39 5.49 6.99 -6.25
N LYS A 40 5.74 8.26 -6.56
CA LYS A 40 5.58 9.39 -5.62
C LYS A 40 4.26 10.14 -5.83
N ASP A 41 3.50 9.79 -6.86
CA ASP A 41 2.26 10.49 -7.21
C ASP A 41 1.11 10.15 -6.25
N GLU A 42 1.19 8.98 -5.59
CA GLU A 42 0.29 8.59 -4.51
C GLU A 42 0.92 8.97 -3.16
N PRO A 43 0.30 9.83 -2.33
CA PRO A 43 0.83 10.27 -1.02
C PRO A 43 1.12 9.12 -0.06
N ARG A 44 0.42 7.99 -0.22
CA ARG A 44 0.62 6.77 0.52
C ARG A 44 2.08 6.31 0.50
N TRP A 45 2.73 6.29 -0.67
CA TRP A 45 4.09 5.75 -0.78
C TRP A 45 5.17 6.67 -0.20
N ILE A 46 4.90 7.98 -0.12
CA ILE A 46 5.76 8.93 0.60
C ILE A 46 5.69 8.68 2.12
N GLN A 47 4.50 8.37 2.63
CA GLN A 47 4.32 7.99 4.03
C GLN A 47 5.07 6.69 4.34
N ASP A 48 4.93 5.67 3.48
CA ASP A 48 5.64 4.39 3.63
C ASP A 48 7.17 4.60 3.63
N GLN A 49 7.70 5.43 2.72
CA GLN A 49 9.14 5.77 2.70
C GLN A 49 9.61 6.31 4.05
N THR A 50 8.89 7.28 4.61
CA THR A 50 9.24 7.89 5.90
C THR A 50 9.21 6.84 7.02
N ARG A 51 8.16 6.01 7.06
CA ARG A 51 8.02 4.95 8.07
C ARG A 51 9.12 3.89 7.94
N PHE A 52 9.51 3.51 6.72
CA PHE A 52 10.63 2.60 6.49
C PHE A 52 11.95 3.18 6.99
N GLN A 53 12.24 4.45 6.73
CA GLN A 53 13.45 5.11 7.20
C GLN A 53 13.53 5.11 8.73
N ASP A 54 12.44 5.46 9.41
CA ASP A 54 12.36 5.47 10.87
C ASP A 54 12.51 4.07 11.48
N ALA A 55 11.82 3.07 10.92
CA ALA A 55 11.84 1.71 11.41
C ALA A 55 13.21 1.04 11.23
N LEU A 56 13.87 1.24 10.10
CA LEU A 56 15.21 0.69 9.83
C LEU A 56 16.26 1.36 10.71
N LYS A 57 16.21 2.69 10.85
CA LYS A 57 17.09 3.42 11.77
C LYS A 57 16.96 2.88 13.20
N SER A 58 15.74 2.65 13.65
CA SER A 58 15.46 2.10 14.99
C SER A 58 15.96 0.66 15.16
N ALA A 59 15.98 -0.13 14.07
CA ALA A 59 16.49 -1.51 14.05
C ALA A 59 18.00 -1.60 13.84
N GLY A 60 18.71 -0.46 13.66
CA GLY A 60 20.16 -0.43 13.45
C GLY A 60 20.61 -0.83 12.03
N TYR A 61 19.69 -0.80 11.05
CA TYR A 61 19.98 -1.12 9.65
C TYR A 61 19.92 0.12 8.76
N THR A 62 20.63 0.06 7.64
CA THR A 62 20.53 1.03 6.55
C THR A 62 19.78 0.42 5.39
N ALA A 63 19.01 1.24 4.67
CA ALA A 63 18.36 0.84 3.43
C ALA A 63 18.49 1.90 2.35
N ASP A 64 18.50 1.42 1.10
CA ASP A 64 18.26 2.24 -0.08
C ASP A 64 16.80 2.12 -0.48
N ILE A 65 16.11 3.25 -0.59
CA ILE A 65 14.69 3.31 -0.98
C ILE A 65 14.60 4.00 -2.35
N LEU A 66 14.13 3.25 -3.35
CA LEU A 66 14.03 3.70 -4.74
C LEU A 66 12.57 3.69 -5.19
N PHE A 67 12.24 4.58 -6.13
CA PHE A 67 10.90 4.68 -6.72
C PHE A 67 10.92 4.31 -8.21
N SER A 68 9.95 3.50 -8.62
CA SER A 68 9.81 3.05 -10.02
C SER A 68 9.11 4.06 -10.90
N GLN A 69 8.40 5.03 -10.31
CA GLN A 69 7.65 6.09 -11.00
C GLN A 69 6.63 5.56 -12.01
N GLY A 70 5.95 4.46 -11.65
CA GLY A 70 4.95 3.85 -12.51
C GLY A 70 5.52 3.11 -13.74
N ASP A 71 6.82 2.75 -13.72
CA ASP A 71 7.51 2.10 -14.82
C ASP A 71 8.13 0.76 -14.37
N SER A 72 7.65 -0.35 -14.94
CA SER A 72 8.11 -1.71 -14.61
C SER A 72 9.55 -1.96 -15.05
N ALA A 73 10.02 -1.33 -16.12
CA ALA A 73 11.43 -1.45 -16.54
C ALA A 73 12.36 -0.75 -15.54
N LYS A 74 11.95 0.43 -15.07
CA LYS A 74 12.64 1.14 -13.99
C LYS A 74 12.60 0.38 -12.67
N GLU A 75 11.49 -0.29 -12.35
CA GLU A 75 11.38 -1.15 -11.17
C GLU A 75 12.43 -2.25 -11.21
N LYS A 76 12.54 -2.96 -12.34
CA LYS A 76 13.57 -3.99 -12.54
C LYS A 76 14.98 -3.41 -12.45
N ALA A 77 15.27 -2.28 -13.08
CA ALA A 77 16.56 -1.61 -13.00
C ALA A 77 16.92 -1.18 -11.58
N ASN A 78 15.95 -0.71 -10.80
CA ASN A 78 16.13 -0.40 -9.38
C ASN A 78 16.53 -1.65 -8.57
N VAL A 79 15.86 -2.78 -8.80
CA VAL A 79 16.20 -4.06 -8.14
C VAL A 79 17.61 -4.50 -8.53
N GLU A 80 17.99 -4.45 -9.80
CA GLU A 80 19.33 -4.79 -10.28
C GLU A 80 20.43 -3.88 -9.68
N SER A 81 20.13 -2.58 -9.53
CA SER A 81 21.00 -1.63 -8.85
C SER A 81 21.21 -1.99 -7.37
N LEU A 82 20.13 -2.34 -6.66
CA LEU A 82 20.22 -2.78 -5.25
C LEU A 82 21.01 -4.08 -5.10
N ILE A 83 20.83 -5.04 -6.01
CA ILE A 83 21.63 -6.28 -6.05
C ILE A 83 23.11 -5.95 -6.19
N THR A 84 23.46 -5.05 -7.12
CA THR A 84 24.85 -4.60 -7.36
C THR A 84 25.46 -3.95 -6.11
N LYS A 85 24.66 -3.23 -5.31
CA LYS A 85 25.08 -2.65 -4.03
C LYS A 85 25.29 -3.69 -2.93
N GLY A 86 24.87 -4.94 -3.14
CA GLY A 86 25.12 -6.07 -2.25
C GLY A 86 24.06 -6.25 -1.15
N VAL A 87 22.84 -5.73 -1.33
CA VAL A 87 21.72 -5.98 -0.42
C VAL A 87 21.44 -7.49 -0.31
N LYS A 88 20.92 -7.91 0.82
CA LYS A 88 20.59 -9.31 1.10
C LYS A 88 19.10 -9.61 1.08
N VAL A 89 18.29 -8.57 1.29
CA VAL A 89 16.85 -8.63 1.22
C VAL A 89 16.35 -7.44 0.39
N ILE A 90 15.37 -7.68 -0.47
CA ILE A 90 14.66 -6.64 -1.21
C ILE A 90 13.19 -6.71 -0.85
N ILE A 91 12.62 -5.55 -0.48
CA ILE A 91 11.20 -5.33 -0.27
C ILE A 91 10.68 -4.61 -1.50
N ILE A 92 9.71 -5.19 -2.21
CA ILE A 92 9.15 -4.63 -3.45
C ILE A 92 7.65 -4.43 -3.28
N CYS A 93 7.18 -3.19 -3.43
CA CYS A 93 5.78 -2.92 -3.74
C CYS A 93 5.66 -2.81 -5.26
N PRO A 94 5.13 -3.82 -5.96
CA PRO A 94 5.15 -3.84 -7.43
C PRO A 94 4.24 -2.76 -8.02
N HIS A 95 4.72 -2.09 -9.08
CA HIS A 95 3.86 -1.24 -9.90
C HIS A 95 2.87 -2.08 -10.72
N ASP A 96 3.38 -3.13 -11.36
CA ASP A 96 2.60 -4.15 -12.06
C ASP A 96 2.89 -5.52 -11.45
N ALA A 97 1.84 -6.20 -11.01
CA ALA A 97 1.95 -7.46 -10.27
C ALA A 97 2.66 -8.58 -11.05
N SER A 98 2.44 -8.66 -12.36
CA SER A 98 3.01 -9.72 -13.22
C SER A 98 4.37 -9.31 -13.78
N ALA A 99 4.55 -8.05 -14.19
CA ALA A 99 5.82 -7.56 -14.70
C ALA A 99 6.94 -7.61 -13.63
N ALA A 100 6.60 -7.43 -12.36
CA ALA A 100 7.54 -7.54 -11.24
C ALA A 100 8.15 -8.93 -11.06
N ALA A 101 7.58 -9.97 -11.67
CA ALA A 101 8.16 -11.33 -11.66
C ALA A 101 9.63 -11.33 -12.12
N ALA A 102 9.94 -10.59 -13.20
CA ALA A 102 11.29 -10.51 -13.72
C ALA A 102 12.30 -9.88 -12.73
N ALA A 103 11.86 -8.90 -11.95
CA ALA A 103 12.66 -8.28 -10.90
C ALA A 103 12.89 -9.25 -9.72
N ALA A 104 11.85 -9.95 -9.28
CA ALA A 104 11.94 -10.96 -8.24
C ALA A 104 12.86 -12.12 -8.64
N ASP A 105 12.77 -12.60 -9.88
CA ASP A 105 13.60 -13.69 -10.40
C ASP A 105 15.08 -13.27 -10.49
N ALA A 106 15.37 -12.02 -10.87
CA ALA A 106 16.72 -11.47 -10.86
C ALA A 106 17.31 -11.43 -9.43
N ALA A 107 16.52 -11.01 -8.45
CA ALA A 107 16.93 -10.98 -7.05
C ALA A 107 17.23 -12.39 -6.52
N ARG A 108 16.33 -13.35 -6.77
CA ARG A 108 16.54 -14.76 -6.38
C ARG A 108 17.79 -15.36 -7.01
N LYS A 109 18.03 -15.12 -8.30
CA LYS A 109 19.23 -15.59 -9.02
C LYS A 109 20.52 -15.06 -8.39
N ALA A 110 20.49 -13.87 -7.79
CA ALA A 110 21.59 -13.26 -7.06
C ALA A 110 21.66 -13.71 -5.58
N GLY A 111 20.80 -14.62 -5.13
CA GLY A 111 20.76 -15.10 -3.75
C GLY A 111 20.14 -14.10 -2.77
N VAL A 112 19.39 -13.10 -3.26
CA VAL A 112 18.71 -12.06 -2.48
C VAL A 112 17.29 -12.51 -2.16
N LYS A 113 16.84 -12.34 -0.90
CA LYS A 113 15.48 -12.63 -0.46
C LYS A 113 14.52 -11.56 -0.95
N VAL A 114 13.33 -11.98 -1.36
CA VAL A 114 12.30 -11.10 -1.91
C VAL A 114 11.05 -11.09 -1.02
N ILE A 115 10.72 -9.92 -0.51
CA ILE A 115 9.48 -9.66 0.22
C ILE A 115 8.58 -8.81 -0.67
N SER A 116 7.41 -9.34 -1.03
CA SER A 116 6.34 -8.57 -1.65
C SER A 116 5.66 -7.71 -0.57
N TYR A 117 5.50 -6.42 -0.82
CA TYR A 117 5.00 -5.46 0.16
C TYR A 117 3.74 -4.79 -0.34
N ASP A 118 2.68 -4.79 0.46
CA ASP A 118 1.35 -4.25 0.16
C ASP A 118 0.68 -4.93 -1.05
N ARG A 119 1.30 -4.89 -2.21
CA ARG A 119 0.86 -5.51 -3.47
C ARG A 119 1.57 -6.84 -3.72
N LEU A 120 0.83 -7.85 -4.19
CA LEU A 120 1.39 -9.19 -4.45
C LEU A 120 2.08 -9.26 -5.81
N ILE A 121 3.35 -9.66 -5.82
CA ILE A 121 4.05 -10.05 -7.05
C ILE A 121 3.47 -11.38 -7.54
N ARG A 122 2.96 -11.40 -8.74
CA ARG A 122 2.36 -12.57 -9.39
C ARG A 122 3.32 -13.24 -10.37
N GLU A 123 2.96 -14.45 -10.79
CA GLU A 123 3.61 -15.23 -11.85
C GLU A 123 5.10 -15.51 -11.63
N SER A 124 5.58 -15.49 -10.37
CA SER A 124 6.96 -15.81 -10.01
C SER A 124 7.02 -16.79 -8.82
N ALA A 125 7.92 -17.76 -8.90
CA ALA A 125 8.28 -18.62 -7.77
C ALA A 125 9.33 -17.99 -6.85
N SER A 126 9.78 -16.78 -7.13
CA SER A 126 10.90 -16.11 -6.48
C SER A 126 10.49 -15.15 -5.35
N VAL A 127 9.24 -15.19 -4.92
CA VAL A 127 8.74 -14.41 -3.78
C VAL A 127 8.85 -15.26 -2.52
N ASP A 128 9.63 -14.82 -1.54
CA ASP A 128 9.85 -15.55 -0.30
C ASP A 128 8.77 -15.26 0.76
N TYR A 129 8.20 -14.05 0.75
CA TYR A 129 7.22 -13.63 1.76
C TYR A 129 6.33 -12.47 1.23
N TYR A 130 5.12 -12.37 1.78
CA TYR A 130 4.21 -11.29 1.47
C TYR A 130 3.70 -10.61 2.73
N VAL A 131 3.86 -9.29 2.81
CA VAL A 131 3.33 -8.44 3.87
C VAL A 131 2.26 -7.55 3.29
N THR A 132 1.05 -7.63 3.81
CA THR A 132 -0.11 -6.94 3.26
C THR A 132 -1.15 -6.62 4.33
N PHE A 133 -2.26 -6.03 3.93
CA PHE A 133 -3.51 -5.95 4.70
C PHE A 133 -4.49 -7.01 4.21
N ASP A 134 -5.56 -7.23 4.95
CA ASP A 134 -6.70 -8.03 4.46
C ASP A 134 -7.46 -7.23 3.38
N SER A 135 -7.00 -7.37 2.15
CA SER A 135 -7.53 -6.59 1.02
C SER A 135 -8.98 -6.94 0.68
N VAL A 136 -9.41 -8.17 0.91
CA VAL A 136 -10.83 -8.54 0.73
C VAL A 136 -11.69 -7.86 1.79
N ALA A 137 -11.24 -7.83 3.05
CA ALA A 137 -11.94 -7.11 4.11
C ALA A 137 -12.00 -5.59 3.85
N VAL A 138 -10.98 -4.98 3.21
CA VAL A 138 -11.05 -3.58 2.79
C VAL A 138 -12.23 -3.33 1.86
N GLY A 139 -12.36 -4.13 0.81
CA GLY A 139 -13.47 -4.01 -0.14
C GLY A 139 -14.83 -4.30 0.50
N ALA A 140 -14.91 -5.31 1.37
CA ALA A 140 -16.11 -5.61 2.12
C ALA A 140 -16.54 -4.43 3.00
N ALA A 141 -15.59 -3.75 3.67
CA ALA A 141 -15.89 -2.57 4.48
C ALA A 141 -16.49 -1.40 3.67
N TRP A 142 -16.10 -1.24 2.38
CA TRP A 142 -16.75 -0.26 1.50
C TRP A 142 -18.20 -0.65 1.23
N GLY A 143 -18.43 -1.92 0.88
CA GLY A 143 -19.76 -2.46 0.63
C GLY A 143 -20.67 -2.32 1.87
N ASP A 144 -20.20 -2.74 3.03
CA ASP A 144 -20.92 -2.68 4.30
C ASP A 144 -21.34 -1.24 4.64
N TYR A 145 -20.40 -0.30 4.47
CA TYR A 145 -20.72 1.12 4.69
C TYR A 145 -21.82 1.62 3.77
N LEU A 146 -21.70 1.38 2.46
CA LEU A 146 -22.71 1.82 1.49
C LEU A 146 -24.06 1.17 1.73
N VAL A 147 -24.09 -0.14 2.03
CA VAL A 147 -25.32 -0.86 2.40
C VAL A 147 -25.95 -0.26 3.65
N SER A 148 -25.17 0.10 4.66
CA SER A 148 -25.67 0.72 5.90
C SER A 148 -26.35 2.07 5.69
N LYS A 149 -26.06 2.75 4.58
CA LYS A 149 -26.66 4.06 4.23
C LYS A 149 -27.83 3.94 3.24
N ALA A 150 -28.00 2.78 2.61
CA ALA A 150 -29.08 2.56 1.65
C ALA A 150 -30.44 2.50 2.34
N SER A 151 -31.46 3.07 1.68
CA SER A 151 -32.83 3.05 2.15
C SER A 151 -33.77 2.63 1.01
N GLY A 152 -34.57 1.60 1.24
CA GLY A 152 -35.48 1.08 0.23
C GLY A 152 -34.76 0.48 -0.98
N GLN A 153 -35.40 0.59 -2.15
CA GLN A 153 -34.87 0.06 -3.41
C GLN A 153 -34.56 1.18 -4.41
N GLY A 154 -33.78 0.84 -5.45
CA GLY A 154 -33.52 1.77 -6.56
C GLY A 154 -32.39 2.78 -6.29
N ASN A 155 -31.54 2.55 -5.28
CA ASN A 155 -30.43 3.44 -4.95
C ASN A 155 -29.36 3.45 -6.05
N ASN A 156 -28.96 4.63 -6.52
CA ASN A 156 -28.01 4.81 -7.61
C ASN A 156 -26.58 4.46 -7.17
N LEU A 157 -25.99 3.38 -7.71
CA LEU A 157 -24.65 2.90 -7.39
C LEU A 157 -23.68 3.19 -8.53
N TYR A 158 -22.59 3.89 -8.21
CA TYR A 158 -21.47 4.12 -9.10
C TYR A 158 -20.24 3.35 -8.60
N LEU A 159 -19.67 2.51 -9.47
CA LEU A 159 -18.50 1.69 -9.18
C LEU A 159 -17.24 2.33 -9.74
N TYR A 160 -16.19 2.37 -8.94
CA TYR A 160 -14.84 2.73 -9.38
C TYR A 160 -13.85 1.72 -8.80
N ALA A 161 -12.77 1.48 -9.54
CA ALA A 161 -11.74 0.51 -9.17
C ALA A 161 -10.33 1.09 -9.35
N GLY A 162 -9.35 0.46 -8.72
CA GLY A 162 -7.94 0.75 -8.94
C GLY A 162 -7.41 0.21 -10.27
N ALA A 163 -6.09 0.24 -10.46
CA ALA A 163 -5.45 -0.23 -11.67
C ALA A 163 -5.54 -1.76 -11.83
N ALA A 164 -5.89 -2.24 -13.02
CA ALA A 164 -5.96 -3.67 -13.33
C ALA A 164 -4.58 -4.37 -13.30
N SER A 165 -3.48 -3.60 -13.33
CA SER A 165 -2.12 -4.11 -13.15
C SER A 165 -1.79 -4.47 -11.70
N ASP A 166 -2.59 -3.97 -10.72
CA ASP A 166 -2.43 -4.24 -9.30
C ASP A 166 -3.36 -5.37 -8.86
N ASN A 167 -2.78 -6.42 -8.24
CA ASN A 167 -3.58 -7.52 -7.71
C ASN A 167 -4.58 -7.09 -6.63
N ASN A 168 -4.26 -6.06 -5.84
CA ASN A 168 -5.14 -5.57 -4.80
C ASN A 168 -6.45 -5.00 -5.36
N ALA A 169 -6.45 -4.40 -6.56
CA ALA A 169 -7.68 -3.92 -7.20
C ALA A 169 -8.71 -5.05 -7.37
N PHE A 170 -8.26 -6.28 -7.65
CA PHE A 170 -9.14 -7.46 -7.74
C PHE A 170 -9.64 -7.90 -6.35
N LEU A 171 -8.76 -7.95 -5.34
CA LEU A 171 -9.14 -8.37 -3.99
C LEU A 171 -10.10 -7.37 -3.34
N PHE A 172 -9.87 -6.08 -3.52
CA PHE A 172 -10.79 -5.04 -3.07
C PHE A 172 -12.15 -5.16 -3.77
N PHE A 173 -12.13 -5.35 -5.11
CA PHE A 173 -13.35 -5.49 -5.88
C PHE A 173 -14.13 -6.76 -5.49
N GLU A 174 -13.44 -7.88 -5.26
CA GLU A 174 -14.03 -9.12 -4.75
C GLU A 174 -14.75 -8.89 -3.42
N GLY A 175 -14.08 -8.23 -2.47
CA GLY A 175 -14.67 -7.90 -1.17
C GLY A 175 -15.89 -6.99 -1.30
N ALA A 176 -15.79 -5.91 -2.09
CA ALA A 176 -16.92 -5.02 -2.32
C ALA A 176 -18.09 -5.72 -3.04
N TRP A 177 -17.78 -6.54 -4.05
CA TRP A 177 -18.78 -7.31 -4.78
C TRP A 177 -19.51 -8.30 -3.89
N SER A 178 -18.82 -9.00 -3.00
CA SER A 178 -19.43 -9.98 -2.10
C SER A 178 -20.53 -9.40 -1.19
N VAL A 179 -20.40 -8.11 -0.84
CA VAL A 179 -21.37 -7.38 -0.01
C VAL A 179 -22.44 -6.68 -0.86
N LEU A 180 -22.02 -6.04 -1.96
CA LEU A 180 -22.93 -5.24 -2.79
C LEU A 180 -23.81 -6.11 -3.70
N GLN A 181 -23.30 -7.24 -4.20
CA GLN A 181 -23.99 -8.06 -5.19
C GLN A 181 -25.38 -8.55 -4.72
N PRO A 182 -25.57 -9.06 -3.49
CA PRO A 182 -26.91 -9.44 -3.03
C PRO A 182 -27.90 -8.24 -3.04
N LYS A 183 -27.39 -7.03 -2.79
CA LYS A 183 -28.15 -5.78 -2.77
C LYS A 183 -28.38 -5.21 -4.17
N ILE A 184 -27.57 -5.58 -5.13
CA ILE A 184 -27.79 -5.30 -6.55
C ILE A 184 -28.81 -6.28 -7.11
N ALA A 185 -28.73 -7.56 -6.78
CA ALA A 185 -29.65 -8.59 -7.26
C ALA A 185 -31.07 -8.39 -6.74
N ASP A 186 -31.24 -7.97 -5.47
CA ASP A 186 -32.56 -7.70 -4.88
C ASP A 186 -33.16 -6.34 -5.26
N GLY A 187 -32.42 -5.51 -6.04
CA GLY A 187 -32.86 -4.20 -6.51
C GLY A 187 -32.67 -3.04 -5.51
N THR A 188 -32.04 -3.30 -4.33
CA THR A 188 -31.64 -2.23 -3.42
C THR A 188 -30.74 -1.23 -4.10
N PHE A 189 -29.71 -1.71 -4.83
CA PHE A 189 -28.83 -0.88 -5.65
C PHE A 189 -29.02 -1.12 -7.15
N ILE A 190 -28.90 -0.05 -7.92
CA ILE A 190 -28.87 -0.09 -9.40
C ILE A 190 -27.53 0.49 -9.88
N ILE A 191 -26.71 -0.35 -10.52
CA ILE A 191 -25.42 0.08 -11.09
C ILE A 191 -25.69 1.04 -12.26
N ARG A 192 -24.97 2.18 -12.28
CA ARG A 192 -25.20 3.24 -13.28
C ARG A 192 -24.07 3.41 -14.30
N ASN A 193 -22.87 2.92 -14.01
CA ASN A 193 -21.69 3.24 -14.81
C ASN A 193 -20.89 2.03 -15.33
N SER A 194 -21.44 0.82 -15.28
CA SER A 194 -20.74 -0.38 -15.81
C SER A 194 -21.71 -1.37 -16.44
N SER A 195 -21.73 -1.47 -17.77
CA SER A 195 -22.52 -2.47 -18.49
C SER A 195 -22.05 -3.91 -18.18
N GLN A 196 -20.75 -4.12 -17.94
CA GLN A 196 -20.18 -5.41 -17.55
C GLN A 196 -20.70 -5.85 -16.18
N ALA A 197 -20.71 -4.95 -15.20
CA ALA A 197 -21.23 -5.25 -13.86
C ALA A 197 -22.76 -5.47 -13.88
N ILE A 198 -23.50 -4.69 -14.68
CA ILE A 198 -24.95 -4.88 -14.87
C ILE A 198 -25.26 -6.27 -15.47
N ALA A 199 -24.50 -6.71 -16.46
CA ALA A 199 -24.68 -8.04 -17.09
C ALA A 199 -24.43 -9.20 -16.10
N LEU A 200 -23.66 -8.97 -15.04
CA LEU A 200 -23.27 -9.96 -14.04
C LEU A 200 -23.96 -9.75 -12.68
N LYS A 201 -24.96 -8.88 -12.62
CA LYS A 201 -25.62 -8.46 -11.36
C LYS A 201 -26.18 -9.62 -10.51
N ASP A 202 -26.57 -10.72 -11.14
CA ASP A 202 -27.14 -11.91 -10.47
C ASP A 202 -26.06 -12.97 -10.15
N LYS A 203 -24.78 -12.71 -10.41
CA LYS A 203 -23.68 -13.63 -10.21
C LYS A 203 -22.89 -13.30 -8.93
N ALA A 204 -23.03 -14.10 -7.89
CA ALA A 204 -22.37 -13.88 -6.60
C ALA A 204 -20.82 -13.97 -6.69
N ASN A 205 -20.30 -14.97 -7.40
CA ASN A 205 -18.86 -15.19 -7.48
C ASN A 205 -18.38 -14.92 -8.90
N LEU A 206 -17.59 -13.87 -9.07
CA LEU A 206 -16.97 -13.52 -10.34
C LEU A 206 -15.64 -14.26 -10.52
N THR A 207 -15.37 -14.69 -11.73
CA THR A 207 -14.03 -15.11 -12.13
C THR A 207 -13.10 -13.89 -12.21
N ARG A 208 -11.79 -14.12 -12.13
CA ARG A 208 -10.81 -13.03 -12.31
C ARG A 208 -10.96 -12.31 -13.67
N ALA A 209 -11.30 -13.03 -14.72
CA ALA A 209 -11.51 -12.44 -16.04
C ALA A 209 -12.74 -11.51 -16.05
N GLU A 210 -13.86 -11.94 -15.45
CA GLU A 210 -15.07 -11.11 -15.32
C GLU A 210 -14.81 -9.86 -14.47
N MET A 211 -14.12 -10.02 -13.34
CA MET A 211 -13.67 -8.87 -12.54
C MET A 211 -12.78 -7.93 -13.36
N GLY A 212 -11.82 -8.48 -14.12
CA GLY A 212 -10.95 -7.70 -15.00
C GLY A 212 -11.71 -6.88 -16.04
N ASN A 213 -12.79 -7.43 -16.63
CA ASN A 213 -13.64 -6.71 -17.56
C ASN A 213 -14.41 -5.56 -16.88
N ILE A 214 -14.93 -5.78 -15.69
CA ILE A 214 -15.60 -4.72 -14.92
C ILE A 214 -14.58 -3.64 -14.52
N ILE A 215 -13.45 -4.04 -13.92
CA ILE A 215 -12.38 -3.12 -13.52
C ILE A 215 -11.91 -2.28 -14.70
N GLY A 216 -11.73 -2.88 -15.87
CA GLY A 216 -11.35 -2.17 -17.11
C GLY A 216 -12.31 -1.03 -17.49
N GLN A 217 -13.62 -1.18 -17.23
CA GLN A 217 -14.59 -0.11 -17.45
C GLN A 217 -14.51 1.01 -16.42
N VAL A 218 -14.28 0.67 -15.15
CA VAL A 218 -14.43 1.58 -14.01
C VAL A 218 -13.11 1.98 -13.36
N THR A 219 -11.95 1.57 -13.93
CA THR A 219 -10.64 1.87 -13.36
C THR A 219 -10.36 3.37 -13.29
N THR A 220 -9.76 3.77 -12.20
CA THR A 220 -9.17 5.10 -11.97
C THR A 220 -7.65 5.09 -12.11
N ASN A 221 -7.04 3.93 -12.36
CA ASN A 221 -5.59 3.71 -12.41
C ASN A 221 -4.85 4.21 -11.15
N TRP A 222 -5.54 4.31 -9.99
CA TRP A 222 -5.06 4.96 -8.76
C TRP A 222 -4.73 6.45 -8.96
N ASN A 223 -5.18 7.07 -10.06
CA ASN A 223 -4.83 8.43 -10.47
C ASN A 223 -5.98 9.39 -10.21
N PHE A 224 -5.68 10.51 -9.57
CA PHE A 224 -6.65 11.57 -9.24
C PHE A 224 -7.34 12.14 -10.49
N ASN A 225 -6.56 12.45 -11.54
CA ASN A 225 -7.09 13.06 -12.76
C ASN A 225 -7.94 12.09 -13.57
N ASP A 226 -7.53 10.81 -13.66
CA ASP A 226 -8.32 9.76 -14.32
C ASP A 226 -9.66 9.56 -13.59
N ALA A 227 -9.63 9.55 -12.25
CA ALA A 227 -10.82 9.44 -11.42
C ALA A 227 -11.78 10.62 -11.65
N LYS A 228 -11.25 11.85 -11.65
CA LYS A 228 -12.02 13.06 -11.93
C LYS A 228 -12.67 13.02 -13.31
N SER A 229 -11.88 12.78 -14.35
CA SER A 229 -12.36 12.72 -15.73
C SER A 229 -13.44 11.64 -15.91
N LYS A 230 -13.27 10.47 -15.29
CA LYS A 230 -14.24 9.38 -15.33
C LYS A 230 -15.53 9.75 -14.59
N ALA A 231 -15.44 10.40 -13.44
CA ALA A 231 -16.62 10.87 -12.70
C ALA A 231 -17.41 11.92 -13.48
N GLU A 232 -16.74 12.92 -14.08
CA GLU A 232 -17.34 13.93 -14.93
C GLU A 232 -18.03 13.32 -16.16
N ALA A 233 -17.39 12.32 -16.80
CA ALA A 233 -17.97 11.60 -17.92
C ALA A 233 -19.23 10.81 -17.50
N ASN A 234 -19.20 10.13 -16.35
CA ASN A 234 -20.36 9.42 -15.81
C ASN A 234 -21.54 10.37 -15.51
N LEU A 235 -21.26 11.52 -14.89
CA LEU A 235 -22.28 12.53 -14.59
C LEU A 235 -22.87 13.16 -15.86
N THR A 236 -22.06 13.38 -16.89
CA THR A 236 -22.51 13.88 -18.18
C THR A 236 -23.44 12.90 -18.89
N ALA A 237 -23.14 11.59 -18.79
CA ALA A 237 -23.95 10.53 -19.41
C ALA A 237 -25.21 10.18 -18.60
N ALA A 238 -25.26 10.53 -17.30
CA ALA A 238 -26.35 10.18 -16.41
C ALA A 238 -27.56 11.10 -16.62
N SER A 239 -28.76 10.51 -16.70
CA SER A 239 -30.03 11.25 -16.62
C SER A 239 -30.32 11.70 -15.17
N ALA A 240 -31.26 12.63 -14.99
CA ALA A 240 -31.57 13.20 -13.68
C ALA A 240 -32.03 12.16 -12.64
N ASP A 241 -32.75 11.11 -13.07
CA ASP A 241 -33.19 10.00 -12.21
C ASP A 241 -32.04 9.07 -11.77
N GLN A 242 -30.90 9.14 -12.43
CA GLN A 242 -29.67 8.43 -12.07
C GLN A 242 -28.78 9.23 -11.11
N LYS A 243 -29.17 10.42 -10.75
CA LYS A 243 -28.54 11.34 -9.79
C LYS A 243 -29.35 11.38 -8.49
N GLY A 244 -29.55 12.53 -7.86
CA GLY A 244 -30.24 12.61 -6.56
C GLY A 244 -29.34 12.09 -5.43
N THR A 245 -29.77 11.07 -4.69
CA THR A 245 -28.91 10.37 -3.73
C THR A 245 -28.12 9.27 -4.41
N VAL A 246 -26.81 9.33 -4.35
CA VAL A 246 -25.91 8.38 -5.03
C VAL A 246 -24.95 7.69 -4.04
N TYR A 247 -24.60 6.47 -4.36
CA TYR A 247 -23.68 5.63 -3.61
C TYR A 247 -22.46 5.33 -4.47
N ILE A 248 -21.27 5.62 -3.97
CA ILE A 248 -20.04 5.62 -4.75
C ILE A 248 -19.02 4.68 -4.10
N CYS A 249 -18.76 3.56 -4.75
CA CYS A 249 -17.68 2.66 -4.37
C CYS A 249 -16.38 3.17 -4.99
N ALA A 250 -15.61 3.97 -4.25
CA ALA A 250 -14.34 4.53 -4.69
C ALA A 250 -13.16 3.74 -4.10
N PRO A 251 -12.07 3.50 -4.87
CA PRO A 251 -11.08 2.49 -4.52
C PRO A 251 -9.99 2.97 -3.56
N ASN A 252 -9.75 4.29 -3.44
CA ASN A 252 -8.84 4.87 -2.45
C ASN A 252 -9.11 6.36 -2.21
N ASP A 253 -8.47 6.95 -1.24
CA ASP A 253 -8.71 8.30 -0.76
C ASP A 253 -8.43 9.38 -1.81
N GLY A 254 -7.32 9.28 -2.53
CA GLY A 254 -6.99 10.25 -3.58
C GLY A 254 -8.06 10.30 -4.67
N THR A 255 -8.50 9.14 -5.17
CA THR A 255 -9.55 9.05 -6.18
C THR A 255 -10.93 9.36 -5.62
N ALA A 256 -11.20 9.01 -4.35
CA ALA A 256 -12.45 9.36 -3.70
C ALA A 256 -12.65 10.87 -3.62
N ARG A 257 -11.61 11.64 -3.26
CA ARG A 257 -11.68 13.11 -3.27
C ARG A 257 -11.97 13.67 -4.66
N ALA A 258 -11.29 13.16 -5.69
CA ALA A 258 -11.52 13.59 -7.07
C ALA A 258 -12.96 13.34 -7.53
N ILE A 259 -13.52 12.17 -7.19
CA ILE A 259 -14.88 11.79 -7.50
C ILE A 259 -15.87 12.63 -6.68
N ALA A 260 -15.61 12.80 -5.37
CA ALA A 260 -16.44 13.62 -4.48
C ALA A 260 -16.53 15.08 -4.96
N ASP A 261 -15.43 15.66 -5.43
CA ASP A 261 -15.39 17.01 -5.97
C ASP A 261 -16.27 17.14 -7.23
N ALA A 262 -16.24 16.11 -8.13
CA ALA A 262 -17.07 16.12 -9.33
C ALA A 262 -18.56 15.96 -9.00
N PHE A 263 -18.91 14.99 -8.14
CA PHE A 263 -20.30 14.76 -7.73
C PHE A 263 -20.86 15.91 -6.89
N GLY A 264 -20.04 16.51 -6.02
CA GLY A 264 -20.45 17.57 -5.10
C GLY A 264 -20.78 18.91 -5.77
N VAL A 265 -20.37 19.13 -7.02
CA VAL A 265 -20.71 20.35 -7.79
C VAL A 265 -21.83 20.12 -8.80
N ASP A 266 -22.25 18.86 -9.03
CA ASP A 266 -23.38 18.55 -9.92
C ASP A 266 -24.70 18.89 -9.22
N LYS A 267 -25.48 19.82 -9.80
CA LYS A 267 -26.73 20.35 -9.21
C LYS A 267 -27.85 19.32 -9.06
N ASP A 268 -27.81 18.23 -9.81
CA ASP A 268 -28.78 17.16 -9.77
C ASP A 268 -28.41 16.06 -8.76
N VAL A 269 -27.20 16.10 -8.18
CA VAL A 269 -26.77 15.28 -7.05
C VAL A 269 -27.12 16.02 -5.75
N THR A 270 -28.05 15.48 -5.00
CA THR A 270 -28.53 16.10 -3.75
C THR A 270 -27.80 15.56 -2.52
N GLN A 271 -27.32 14.33 -2.59
CA GLN A 271 -26.56 13.65 -1.53
C GLN A 271 -25.67 12.57 -2.15
N TYR A 272 -24.50 12.34 -1.57
CA TYR A 272 -23.70 11.19 -1.92
C TYR A 272 -23.04 10.53 -0.69
N TYR A 273 -22.84 9.23 -0.79
CA TYR A 273 -22.03 8.43 0.14
C TYR A 273 -20.86 7.81 -0.65
N ILE A 274 -19.64 8.03 -0.18
CA ILE A 274 -18.45 7.63 -0.91
C ILE A 274 -17.46 6.91 0.00
N SER A 275 -16.95 5.76 -0.47
CA SER A 275 -15.90 4.99 0.19
C SER A 275 -14.50 5.54 -0.10
N GLY A 276 -13.50 5.01 0.61
CA GLY A 276 -12.09 5.28 0.40
C GLY A 276 -11.22 4.35 1.24
N GLN A 277 -9.91 4.43 1.08
CA GLN A 277 -8.92 3.79 1.93
C GLN A 277 -7.62 4.58 1.95
N ASP A 278 -6.75 4.29 2.91
CA ASP A 278 -5.41 4.80 3.20
C ASP A 278 -5.35 5.86 4.31
N ALA A 279 -6.47 6.42 4.74
CA ALA A 279 -6.53 7.46 5.78
C ALA A 279 -5.55 8.61 5.52
N GLU A 280 -5.52 9.11 4.27
CA GLU A 280 -4.70 10.24 3.88
C GLU A 280 -5.15 11.52 4.62
N ILE A 281 -4.22 12.40 5.01
CA ILE A 281 -4.52 13.62 5.76
C ILE A 281 -5.63 14.44 5.09
N ALA A 282 -5.56 14.63 3.76
CA ALA A 282 -6.57 15.38 3.03
C ALA A 282 -7.95 14.71 3.06
N SER A 283 -8.02 13.37 3.02
CA SER A 283 -9.28 12.63 3.11
C SER A 283 -9.85 12.60 4.52
N ILE A 284 -9.02 12.52 5.54
CA ILE A 284 -9.48 12.70 6.91
C ILE A 284 -10.12 14.09 7.09
N GLN A 285 -9.52 15.15 6.52
CA GLN A 285 -10.15 16.46 6.53
C GLN A 285 -11.47 16.46 5.76
N TYR A 286 -11.56 15.79 4.60
CA TYR A 286 -12.82 15.65 3.85
C TYR A 286 -13.90 14.89 4.65
N ILE A 287 -13.52 13.90 5.45
CA ILE A 287 -14.46 13.19 6.34
C ILE A 287 -14.96 14.13 7.44
N ILE A 288 -14.10 14.91 8.05
CA ILE A 288 -14.47 15.91 9.07
C ILE A 288 -15.43 16.95 8.48
N ASP A 289 -15.13 17.44 7.27
CA ASP A 289 -15.92 18.42 6.54
C ASP A 289 -17.23 17.85 5.95
N GLY A 290 -17.42 16.50 5.97
CA GLY A 290 -18.59 15.84 5.39
C GLY A 290 -18.54 15.69 3.87
N LYS A 291 -17.38 15.85 3.24
CA LYS A 291 -17.16 15.71 1.79
C LYS A 291 -16.75 14.29 1.36
N GLN A 292 -16.25 13.48 2.26
CA GLN A 292 -16.03 12.04 2.10
C GLN A 292 -16.71 11.32 3.26
N SER A 293 -17.29 10.16 2.99
CA SER A 293 -18.13 9.51 3.98
C SER A 293 -17.37 8.59 4.93
N MET A 294 -16.37 7.91 4.40
CA MET A 294 -15.53 6.97 5.16
C MET A 294 -14.19 6.76 4.47
N THR A 295 -13.24 6.24 5.21
CA THR A 295 -12.02 5.63 4.69
C THR A 295 -11.72 4.35 5.46
N VAL A 296 -10.92 3.46 4.87
CA VAL A 296 -10.34 2.33 5.59
C VAL A 296 -8.91 2.68 5.98
N LEU A 297 -8.66 2.76 7.28
CA LEU A 297 -7.31 2.90 7.82
C LEU A 297 -6.58 1.56 7.66
N LYS A 298 -5.55 1.59 6.84
CA LYS A 298 -4.52 0.58 6.71
C LYS A 298 -3.29 1.11 7.46
N ASP A 299 -3.09 0.67 8.70
CA ASP A 299 -2.03 1.25 9.55
C ASP A 299 -0.64 0.89 9.03
N VAL A 300 -0.05 1.81 8.28
CA VAL A 300 1.29 1.67 7.67
C VAL A 300 2.38 1.43 8.71
N ARG A 301 2.19 1.88 9.95
CA ARG A 301 3.16 1.65 11.05
C ARG A 301 3.29 0.15 11.33
N VAL A 302 2.17 -0.56 11.31
CA VAL A 302 2.13 -2.02 11.50
C VAL A 302 2.71 -2.73 10.29
N LEU A 303 2.30 -2.36 9.07
CA LEU A 303 2.75 -2.99 7.84
C LEU A 303 4.28 -2.88 7.67
N VAL A 304 4.84 -1.67 7.85
CA VAL A 304 6.27 -1.43 7.78
C VAL A 304 7.02 -2.21 8.86
N LYS A 305 6.52 -2.21 10.11
CA LYS A 305 7.12 -3.01 11.19
C LYS A 305 7.17 -4.49 10.83
N ASP A 306 6.12 -5.04 10.25
CA ASP A 306 6.06 -6.45 9.85
C ASP A 306 7.02 -6.74 8.69
N ALA A 307 7.13 -5.84 7.70
CA ALA A 307 8.07 -5.96 6.60
C ALA A 307 9.52 -5.95 7.06
N ILE A 308 9.87 -5.01 7.95
CA ILE A 308 11.22 -4.94 8.53
C ILE A 308 11.51 -6.15 9.42
N SER A 309 10.55 -6.61 10.23
CA SER A 309 10.72 -7.82 11.04
C SER A 309 10.99 -9.05 10.17
N ALA A 310 10.30 -9.17 9.04
CA ALA A 310 10.53 -10.26 8.07
C ALA A 310 11.92 -10.12 7.41
N ALA A 311 12.33 -8.91 7.03
CA ALA A 311 13.64 -8.65 6.46
C ALA A 311 14.77 -9.00 7.44
N VAL A 312 14.65 -8.56 8.70
CA VAL A 312 15.62 -8.87 9.76
C VAL A 312 15.70 -10.38 10.00
N ALA A 313 14.56 -11.10 10.05
CA ALA A 313 14.57 -12.56 10.18
C ALA A 313 15.38 -13.22 9.06
N TYR A 314 15.21 -12.79 7.81
CA TYR A 314 16.02 -13.32 6.70
C TYR A 314 17.50 -12.95 6.81
N LEU A 315 17.84 -11.75 7.26
CA LEU A 315 19.24 -11.34 7.49
C LEU A 315 19.91 -12.21 8.57
N GLU A 316 19.15 -12.66 9.56
CA GLU A 316 19.60 -13.56 10.62
C GLU A 316 19.53 -15.06 10.25
N GLY A 317 19.17 -15.39 9.00
CA GLY A 317 19.01 -16.76 8.53
C GLY A 317 17.78 -17.49 9.09
N LYS A 318 16.80 -16.73 9.61
CA LYS A 318 15.53 -17.23 10.17
C LYS A 318 14.41 -17.13 9.15
N THR A 319 13.34 -17.91 9.36
CA THR A 319 12.10 -17.80 8.58
C THR A 319 11.12 -16.89 9.31
N PRO A 320 10.53 -15.85 8.64
CA PRO A 320 9.49 -15.03 9.23
C PRO A 320 8.25 -15.84 9.61
N PRO A 321 7.55 -15.51 10.71
CA PRO A 321 6.30 -16.16 11.07
C PRO A 321 5.22 -15.83 10.04
N LYS A 322 4.44 -16.84 9.63
CA LYS A 322 3.29 -16.68 8.72
C LYS A 322 1.98 -16.99 9.43
N THR A 323 0.93 -16.31 9.04
CA THR A 323 -0.45 -16.60 9.47
C THR A 323 -1.35 -17.05 8.33
N HIS A 324 -0.95 -16.71 7.08
CA HIS A 324 -1.70 -16.98 5.85
C HIS A 324 -0.76 -17.39 4.72
N THR A 325 -1.35 -17.80 3.60
CA THR A 325 -0.70 -17.94 2.31
C THR A 325 -1.56 -17.30 1.23
N TYR A 326 -0.92 -16.79 0.18
CA TYR A 326 -1.61 -16.26 -1.00
C TYR A 326 -1.08 -16.91 -2.27
N ASN A 327 -1.98 -17.41 -3.09
CA ASN A 327 -1.61 -17.95 -4.40
C ASN A 327 -1.26 -16.82 -5.36
N ASN A 328 -0.02 -16.80 -5.84
CA ASN A 328 0.44 -15.79 -6.77
C ASN A 328 0.42 -16.22 -8.24
N GLY A 329 -0.16 -17.39 -8.54
CA GLY A 329 -0.20 -17.99 -9.87
C GLY A 329 0.93 -19.00 -10.11
N LYS A 330 1.95 -19.07 -9.27
CA LYS A 330 3.05 -20.03 -9.33
C LYS A 330 3.25 -20.83 -8.04
N ILE A 331 3.12 -20.16 -6.90
CA ILE A 331 3.30 -20.76 -5.58
C ILE A 331 2.31 -20.17 -4.58
N GLU A 332 2.15 -20.87 -3.46
CA GLU A 332 1.54 -20.34 -2.25
C GLU A 332 2.59 -19.53 -1.48
N VAL A 333 2.50 -18.20 -1.53
CA VAL A 333 3.44 -17.30 -0.86
C VAL A 333 3.07 -17.19 0.62
N PRO A 334 4.00 -17.49 1.56
CA PRO A 334 3.79 -17.26 2.97
C PRO A 334 3.51 -15.79 3.25
N ALA A 335 2.51 -15.48 4.10
CA ALA A 335 2.07 -14.11 4.30
C ALA A 335 1.64 -13.81 5.74
N LYS A 336 1.63 -12.50 6.03
CA LYS A 336 1.04 -11.94 7.25
C LYS A 336 0.19 -10.72 6.87
N PRO A 337 -1.14 -10.89 6.70
CA PRO A 337 -2.04 -9.76 6.52
C PRO A 337 -2.28 -9.05 7.87
N SER A 338 -2.28 -7.73 7.83
CA SER A 338 -2.63 -6.86 8.97
C SER A 338 -4.11 -6.50 8.94
N ALA A 339 -4.70 -6.30 10.12
CA ALA A 339 -6.08 -5.86 10.26
C ALA A 339 -6.30 -4.44 9.72
N ILE A 340 -7.55 -4.14 9.39
CA ILE A 340 -7.99 -2.83 8.89
C ILE A 340 -9.01 -2.22 9.85
N ILE A 341 -9.20 -0.90 9.78
CA ILE A 341 -10.17 -0.17 10.61
C ILE A 341 -11.00 0.73 9.71
N THR A 342 -12.32 0.61 9.76
CA THR A 342 -13.22 1.55 9.10
C THR A 342 -13.27 2.86 9.89
N VAL A 343 -12.97 3.98 9.23
CA VAL A 343 -12.98 5.32 9.80
C VAL A 343 -14.08 6.15 9.16
N THR A 344 -14.92 6.73 10.01
CA THR A 344 -15.99 7.66 9.65
C THR A 344 -15.87 8.92 10.49
N LYS A 345 -16.74 9.90 10.27
CA LYS A 345 -16.78 11.12 11.10
C LYS A 345 -16.96 10.80 12.60
N ASP A 346 -17.68 9.73 12.92
CA ASP A 346 -18.02 9.38 14.31
C ASP A 346 -16.83 8.87 15.12
N ASN A 347 -15.84 8.24 14.46
CA ASN A 347 -14.69 7.65 15.14
C ASN A 347 -13.34 8.22 14.70
N VAL A 348 -13.31 9.20 13.80
CA VAL A 348 -12.07 9.77 13.25
C VAL A 348 -11.13 10.28 14.34
N LYS A 349 -11.65 10.94 15.38
CA LYS A 349 -10.80 11.41 16.49
C LYS A 349 -10.11 10.24 17.18
N LYS A 350 -10.84 9.19 17.53
CA LYS A 350 -10.31 8.02 18.23
C LYS A 350 -9.29 7.26 17.38
N GLU A 351 -9.67 6.93 16.14
CA GLU A 351 -8.89 6.01 15.30
C GLU A 351 -7.71 6.69 14.61
N ILE A 352 -7.75 8.02 14.42
CA ILE A 352 -6.69 8.77 13.73
C ILE A 352 -5.84 9.58 14.69
N VAL A 353 -6.45 10.35 15.60
CA VAL A 353 -5.72 11.28 16.46
C VAL A 353 -5.29 10.62 17.75
N ASP A 354 -6.22 10.06 18.51
CA ASP A 354 -5.94 9.45 19.82
C ASP A 354 -5.05 8.20 19.67
N SER A 355 -5.13 7.50 18.53
CA SER A 355 -4.22 6.39 18.17
C SER A 355 -2.79 6.86 17.82
N GLY A 356 -2.58 8.17 17.61
CA GLY A 356 -1.30 8.73 17.18
C GLY A 356 -0.96 8.43 15.72
N TYR A 357 -1.94 8.06 14.87
CA TYR A 357 -1.69 7.83 13.44
C TYR A 357 -1.33 9.15 12.74
N TRP A 358 -2.15 10.20 12.94
CA TRP A 358 -1.87 11.58 12.57
C TRP A 358 -2.07 12.53 13.75
N PRO A 359 -1.24 13.57 13.90
CA PRO A 359 -1.42 14.56 14.94
C PRO A 359 -2.66 15.45 14.69
N ALA A 360 -3.33 15.86 15.77
CA ALA A 360 -4.51 16.74 15.70
C ALA A 360 -4.23 18.05 14.94
N SER A 361 -2.98 18.55 14.96
CA SER A 361 -2.56 19.78 14.27
C SER A 361 -2.73 19.71 12.74
N ASN A 362 -2.89 18.52 12.17
CA ASN A 362 -3.14 18.34 10.74
C ASN A 362 -4.58 18.66 10.34
N PHE A 363 -5.50 18.81 11.31
CA PHE A 363 -6.94 18.88 11.03
C PHE A 363 -7.58 20.12 11.66
N LYS A 364 -8.64 20.58 10.99
CA LYS A 364 -9.51 21.66 11.51
C LYS A 364 -10.88 21.06 11.85
N GLY A 365 -11.51 21.53 12.95
CA GLY A 365 -12.88 21.13 13.29
C GLY A 365 -13.02 19.76 13.97
N LEU A 366 -11.92 19.26 14.56
CA LEU A 366 -11.94 18.07 15.44
C LEU A 366 -12.28 18.45 16.85
#